data_272f7f63eb935b99d4709b8e0e31674f
#
_entry.id   272f7f63eb935b99d4709b8e0e31674f
#
_cell.length_a   1.000
_cell.length_b   1.000
_cell.length_c   1.000
_cell.angle_alpha   90.00
_cell.angle_beta   90.00
_cell.angle_gamma   90.00
#
_symmetry.space_group_name_H-M   'P 1'
#
loop_
_entity.id
_entity.type
_entity.pdbx_description
1 polymer ?
#
loop_
_entity_poly.entity_id
_entity_poly.type
_entity_poly.pdbx_seq_one_letter_code
_entity_poly.pdbx_strand_id
1 'polypeptide(L)'
;MIGVYMEERSPRAVLLTGGTGFIGSFLGLRLLEEGYYIFFLVRKAEKDSRSRVLERLSKISYLTARKYENAWEIVEGDTSLPFFGIDKAKLNELKNKVNKIFHCAALLSFDPRNKDKAHKINIEGAKNATELALLFNVELHYLSTAYIAGDRRGEIKEDEFDEGQSFRNVYEKTKFEAEKVVRSWGDKGGRYIIYRPSIVIGDSETGLAFSFTGYYMVAKFFWRYSKFFKRMEGKKFHFPIIIPVVKSATLNLITVDAVVDAIYKLSQKTESIGRTFHIVHPNPPKTSFVFKNSINVFGFSNVKIWLVPLYILRLIAWIGWALSFLFARIGYSFRQQISTYVPYFDGSSYFSYKGVGEVLGNSYLPAPIDVDVIKRVLLYAKENKFSDIKN
;
A
#
# COMPACT_ATOMS: atom_id res chain seq x y z
N MET A 1 22.05 45.44 19.29
CA MET A 1 21.23 44.22 19.44
C MET A 1 20.12 44.30 18.41
N ILE A 2 20.27 43.66 17.28
CA ILE A 2 19.23 43.61 16.22
C ILE A 2 18.50 42.28 16.48
N GLY A 3 17.29 42.41 17.05
CA GLY A 3 16.39 41.28 17.25
C GLY A 3 15.91 40.80 15.89
N VAL A 4 16.38 39.60 15.48
CA VAL A 4 15.78 38.87 14.37
C VAL A 4 14.44 38.40 14.85
N TYR A 5 13.36 39.12 14.47
CA TYR A 5 12.00 38.58 14.53
C TYR A 5 11.95 37.39 13.59
N MET A 6 11.98 36.18 14.15
CA MET A 6 11.51 35.01 13.42
C MET A 6 10.01 35.25 13.18
N GLU A 7 9.61 35.52 11.94
CA GLU A 7 8.22 35.39 11.52
C GLU A 7 7.75 33.99 11.96
N GLU A 8 6.81 33.93 12.90
CA GLU A 8 6.08 32.72 13.20
C GLU A 8 5.37 32.27 11.90
N ARG A 9 6.03 31.40 11.13
CA ARG A 9 5.37 30.75 10.00
C ARG A 9 4.16 30.01 10.55
N SER A 10 2.98 30.38 10.07
CA SER A 10 1.76 29.63 10.34
C SER A 10 2.05 28.14 10.20
N PRO A 11 1.68 27.28 11.18
CA PRO A 11 2.03 25.88 11.16
C PRO A 11 1.56 25.26 9.83
N ARG A 12 2.44 24.54 9.14
CA ARG A 12 2.10 23.85 7.91
C ARG A 12 1.04 22.81 8.24
N ALA A 13 -0.22 23.05 7.89
CA ALA A 13 -1.30 22.17 8.22
C ALA A 13 -1.75 21.32 7.02
N VAL A 14 -2.06 20.06 7.26
CA VAL A 14 -2.52 19.12 6.23
C VAL A 14 -3.81 18.42 6.64
N LEU A 15 -4.66 18.11 5.66
CA LEU A 15 -5.78 17.19 5.83
C LEU A 15 -5.35 15.81 5.35
N LEU A 16 -5.38 14.83 6.23
CA LEU A 16 -4.99 13.45 5.94
C LEU A 16 -6.18 12.50 6.05
N THR A 17 -6.58 11.90 4.93
CA THR A 17 -7.56 10.81 4.92
C THR A 17 -6.87 9.47 5.00
N GLY A 18 -7.52 8.49 5.58
CA GLY A 18 -6.92 7.15 5.74
C GLY A 18 -5.81 7.08 6.81
N GLY A 19 -5.73 8.07 7.71
CA GLY A 19 -4.73 8.13 8.79
C GLY A 19 -4.81 6.99 9.81
N THR A 20 -5.89 6.23 9.85
CA THR A 20 -5.98 4.96 10.62
C THR A 20 -5.62 3.73 9.79
N GLY A 21 -5.36 3.88 8.50
CA GLY A 21 -4.89 2.81 7.59
C GLY A 21 -3.39 2.54 7.70
N PHE A 22 -2.90 1.56 6.95
CA PHE A 22 -1.50 1.15 7.02
C PHE A 22 -0.54 2.28 6.61
N ILE A 23 -0.56 2.71 5.34
CA ILE A 23 0.37 3.75 4.86
C ILE A 23 0.05 5.10 5.49
N GLY A 24 -1.25 5.44 5.61
CA GLY A 24 -1.66 6.76 6.12
C GLY A 24 -1.26 7.01 7.58
N SER A 25 -1.21 5.99 8.44
CA SER A 25 -0.76 6.16 9.82
C SER A 25 0.75 6.41 9.93
N PHE A 26 1.57 5.69 9.14
CA PHE A 26 3.01 5.96 9.06
C PHE A 26 3.29 7.34 8.45
N LEU A 27 2.56 7.73 7.40
CA LEU A 27 2.68 9.06 6.81
C LEU A 27 2.27 10.15 7.81
N GLY A 28 1.19 9.93 8.57
CA GLY A 28 0.78 10.85 9.63
C GLY A 28 1.88 11.05 10.67
N LEU A 29 2.49 9.96 11.15
CA LEU A 29 3.58 10.05 12.11
C LEU A 29 4.79 10.81 11.54
N ARG A 30 5.18 10.49 10.30
CA ARG A 30 6.26 11.19 9.61
C ARG A 30 5.98 12.70 9.47
N LEU A 31 4.78 13.09 9.07
CA LEU A 31 4.39 14.50 8.94
C LEU A 31 4.44 15.23 10.29
N LEU A 32 4.04 14.57 11.39
CA LEU A 32 4.17 15.13 12.74
C LEU A 32 5.63 15.37 13.13
N GLU A 33 6.53 14.42 12.83
CA GLU A 33 7.97 14.54 13.06
C GLU A 33 8.60 15.70 12.29
N GLU A 34 8.06 15.99 11.11
CA GLU A 34 8.48 17.10 10.24
C GLU A 34 7.78 18.43 10.58
N GLY A 35 7.05 18.48 11.69
CA GLY A 35 6.47 19.72 12.24
C GLY A 35 5.16 20.16 11.59
N TYR A 36 4.45 19.26 10.92
CA TYR A 36 3.12 19.55 10.40
C TYR A 36 2.05 19.44 11.48
N TYR A 37 1.04 20.31 11.40
CA TYR A 37 -0.23 20.11 12.10
C TYR A 37 -1.16 19.26 11.23
N ILE A 38 -1.78 18.21 11.80
CA ILE A 38 -2.57 17.27 11.01
C ILE A 38 -4.04 17.27 11.40
N PHE A 39 -4.90 17.51 10.43
CA PHE A 39 -6.32 17.23 10.50
C PHE A 39 -6.57 15.80 10.00
N PHE A 40 -6.76 14.84 10.92
CA PHE A 40 -7.09 13.48 10.55
C PHE A 40 -8.57 13.35 10.23
N LEU A 41 -8.91 13.09 8.95
CA LEU A 41 -10.27 12.75 8.57
C LEU A 41 -10.56 11.29 8.94
N VAL A 42 -11.49 11.10 9.87
CA VAL A 42 -11.83 9.79 10.42
C VAL A 42 -13.34 9.59 10.42
N ARG A 43 -13.78 8.42 9.94
CA ARG A 43 -15.20 8.05 9.99
C ARG A 43 -15.65 7.82 11.43
N LYS A 44 -16.83 8.32 11.76
CA LYS A 44 -17.47 8.03 13.04
C LYS A 44 -17.65 6.52 13.21
N ALA A 45 -17.36 6.00 14.39
CA ALA A 45 -17.51 4.61 14.77
C ALA A 45 -17.86 4.52 16.26
N GLU A 46 -18.13 3.31 16.77
CA GLU A 46 -18.39 3.09 18.19
C GLU A 46 -17.23 3.51 19.08
N LYS A 47 -16.00 3.18 18.66
CA LYS A 47 -14.80 3.61 19.35
C LYS A 47 -14.48 5.05 19.00
N ASP A 48 -14.12 5.85 20.00
CA ASP A 48 -13.73 7.25 19.87
C ASP A 48 -12.65 7.45 18.78
N SER A 49 -12.89 8.41 17.90
CA SER A 49 -12.04 8.67 16.74
C SER A 49 -10.63 9.10 17.13
N ARG A 50 -10.47 9.88 18.21
CA ARG A 50 -9.16 10.32 18.72
C ARG A 50 -8.37 9.13 19.26
N SER A 51 -8.99 8.29 20.05
CA SER A 51 -8.40 7.08 20.61
C SER A 51 -7.91 6.12 19.52
N ARG A 52 -8.67 5.99 18.42
CA ARG A 52 -8.29 5.15 17.26
C ARG A 52 -7.03 5.64 16.57
N VAL A 53 -6.90 6.94 16.36
CA VAL A 53 -5.69 7.53 15.76
C VAL A 53 -4.51 7.40 16.71
N LEU A 54 -4.68 7.81 17.99
CA LEU A 54 -3.62 7.75 18.99
C LEU A 54 -3.08 6.32 19.17
N GLU A 55 -3.96 5.31 19.27
CA GLU A 55 -3.56 3.91 19.35
C GLU A 55 -2.74 3.47 18.13
N ARG A 56 -3.15 3.91 16.93
CA ARG A 56 -2.46 3.59 15.69
C ARG A 56 -1.06 4.19 15.64
N LEU A 57 -0.94 5.48 15.95
CA LEU A 57 0.34 6.18 16.01
C LEU A 57 1.24 5.61 17.11
N SER A 58 0.68 5.31 18.29
CA SER A 58 1.43 4.73 19.42
C SER A 58 1.98 3.33 19.14
N LYS A 59 1.32 2.55 18.29
CA LYS A 59 1.85 1.26 17.84
C LYS A 59 3.07 1.40 16.92
N ILE A 60 3.18 2.51 16.20
CA ILE A 60 4.36 2.78 15.34
C ILE A 60 5.48 3.33 16.23
N SER A 61 5.22 4.40 16.97
CA SER A 61 6.14 4.98 17.95
C SER A 61 5.36 5.62 19.10
N TYR A 62 5.42 5.01 20.26
CA TYR A 62 4.75 5.53 21.46
C TYR A 62 5.30 6.92 21.86
N LEU A 63 6.61 7.08 21.83
CA LEU A 63 7.26 8.33 22.22
C LEU A 63 6.89 9.47 21.26
N THR A 64 6.94 9.23 19.95
CA THR A 64 6.58 10.22 18.93
C THR A 64 5.09 10.58 19.02
N ALA A 65 4.21 9.59 19.17
CA ALA A 65 2.78 9.82 19.28
C ALA A 65 2.42 10.70 20.48
N ARG A 66 3.08 10.51 21.63
CA ARG A 66 2.89 11.33 22.84
C ARG A 66 3.50 12.72 22.69
N LYS A 67 4.71 12.81 22.14
CA LYS A 67 5.38 14.11 21.90
C LYS A 67 4.53 15.08 21.08
N TYR A 68 3.84 14.56 20.06
CA TYR A 68 3.05 15.36 19.12
C TYR A 68 1.53 15.27 19.34
N GLU A 69 1.08 14.89 20.53
CA GLU A 69 -0.35 14.69 20.82
C GLU A 69 -1.20 15.94 20.63
N ASN A 70 -0.60 17.13 20.75
CA ASN A 70 -1.25 18.42 20.54
C ASN A 70 -1.06 19.00 19.11
N ALA A 71 -0.32 18.30 18.24
CA ALA A 71 -0.05 18.74 16.87
C ALA A 71 -1.03 18.15 15.85
N TRP A 72 -2.16 17.63 16.29
CA TRP A 72 -3.20 17.09 15.43
C TRP A 72 -4.58 17.11 16.07
N GLU A 73 -5.59 17.10 15.22
CA GLU A 73 -6.98 16.96 15.63
C GLU A 73 -7.79 16.04 14.71
N ILE A 74 -8.95 15.62 15.17
CA ILE A 74 -9.89 14.81 14.40
C ILE A 74 -10.87 15.70 13.66
N VAL A 75 -11.07 15.39 12.38
CA VAL A 75 -12.19 15.85 11.59
C VAL A 75 -13.07 14.64 11.31
N GLU A 76 -14.27 14.60 11.88
CA GLU A 76 -15.21 13.53 11.56
C GLU A 76 -15.75 13.72 10.15
N GLY A 77 -15.71 12.61 9.35
CA GLY A 77 -16.20 12.66 7.98
C GLY A 77 -16.07 11.32 7.26
N ASP A 78 -16.66 11.23 6.08
CA ASP A 78 -16.59 10.05 5.21
C ASP A 78 -16.23 10.48 3.79
N THR A 79 -15.14 9.95 3.26
CA THR A 79 -14.64 10.28 1.91
C THR A 79 -15.64 9.95 0.80
N SER A 80 -16.62 9.07 1.04
CA SER A 80 -17.68 8.74 0.08
C SER A 80 -18.79 9.80 -0.02
N LEU A 81 -18.77 10.83 0.83
CA LEU A 81 -19.77 11.89 0.85
C LEU A 81 -19.21 13.19 0.25
N PRO A 82 -20.03 14.05 -0.36
CA PRO A 82 -19.61 15.36 -0.83
C PRO A 82 -18.90 16.15 0.26
N PHE A 83 -17.78 16.79 -0.08
CA PHE A 83 -16.90 17.50 0.86
C PHE A 83 -16.54 16.65 2.10
N PHE A 84 -16.48 15.32 1.92
CA PHE A 84 -16.25 14.33 2.99
C PHE A 84 -17.30 14.35 4.11
N GLY A 85 -18.49 14.90 3.88
CA GLY A 85 -19.52 15.04 4.90
C GLY A 85 -19.16 15.98 6.04
N ILE A 86 -18.15 16.84 5.85
CA ILE A 86 -17.72 17.83 6.83
C ILE A 86 -18.75 18.98 6.87
N ASP A 87 -19.11 19.44 8.06
CA ASP A 87 -20.04 20.56 8.20
C ASP A 87 -19.44 21.88 7.66
N LYS A 88 -20.32 22.84 7.32
CA LYS A 88 -19.93 24.08 6.67
C LYS A 88 -19.01 24.96 7.54
N ALA A 89 -19.19 24.96 8.86
CA ALA A 89 -18.37 25.78 9.75
C ALA A 89 -16.94 25.21 9.79
N LYS A 90 -16.80 23.89 9.93
CA LYS A 90 -15.50 23.21 9.92
C LYS A 90 -14.83 23.28 8.55
N LEU A 91 -15.59 23.20 7.43
CA LEU A 91 -15.03 23.43 6.10
C LEU A 91 -14.40 24.81 5.94
N ASN A 92 -15.06 25.86 6.44
CA ASN A 92 -14.52 27.22 6.40
C ASN A 92 -13.26 27.37 7.28
N GLU A 93 -13.22 26.72 8.43
CA GLU A 93 -12.01 26.68 9.27
C GLU A 93 -10.86 26.00 8.53
N LEU A 94 -11.09 24.80 7.99
CA LEU A 94 -10.08 24.02 7.28
C LEU A 94 -9.55 24.74 6.04
N LYS A 95 -10.42 25.40 5.29
CA LYS A 95 -10.05 26.20 4.10
C LYS A 95 -8.96 27.23 4.39
N ASN A 96 -9.00 27.84 5.57
CA ASN A 96 -8.04 28.87 5.97
C ASN A 96 -6.75 28.32 6.60
N LYS A 97 -6.74 27.04 6.99
CA LYS A 97 -5.60 26.42 7.70
C LYS A 97 -4.84 25.40 6.86
N VAL A 98 -5.56 24.60 6.06
CA VAL A 98 -4.98 23.47 5.32
C VAL A 98 -4.19 23.98 4.11
N ASN A 99 -2.95 23.47 3.97
CA ASN A 99 -2.07 23.80 2.85
C ASN A 99 -1.97 22.66 1.82
N LYS A 100 -2.21 21.42 2.23
CA LYS A 100 -2.14 20.21 1.39
C LYS A 100 -3.17 19.18 1.85
N ILE A 101 -3.69 18.39 0.91
CA ILE A 101 -4.55 17.24 1.22
C ILE A 101 -3.80 15.97 0.84
N PHE A 102 -3.61 15.05 1.79
CA PHE A 102 -3.12 13.70 1.53
C PHE A 102 -4.29 12.72 1.54
N HIS A 103 -4.65 12.21 0.35
CA HIS A 103 -5.75 11.25 0.21
C HIS A 103 -5.23 9.82 0.14
N CYS A 104 -5.12 9.18 1.32
CA CYS A 104 -4.67 7.81 1.47
C CYS A 104 -5.82 6.81 1.73
N ALA A 105 -7.05 7.31 1.91
CA ALA A 105 -8.21 6.46 2.13
C ALA A 105 -8.56 5.66 0.87
N ALA A 106 -8.61 4.33 0.99
CA ALA A 106 -9.05 3.45 -0.07
C ALA A 106 -9.57 2.13 0.53
N LEU A 107 -10.45 1.44 -0.18
CA LEU A 107 -10.82 0.07 0.09
C LEU A 107 -9.99 -0.86 -0.78
N LEU A 108 -9.09 -1.62 -0.16
CA LEU A 108 -8.36 -2.71 -0.80
C LEU A 108 -9.20 -3.98 -0.71
N SER A 109 -9.89 -4.34 -1.78
CA SER A 109 -10.68 -5.56 -1.86
C SER A 109 -10.61 -6.19 -3.24
N PHE A 110 -10.25 -7.46 -3.29
CA PHE A 110 -10.25 -8.27 -4.51
C PHE A 110 -11.59 -9.00 -4.73
N ASP A 111 -12.47 -8.96 -3.73
CA ASP A 111 -13.76 -9.65 -3.78
C ASP A 111 -14.76 -8.86 -4.65
N PRO A 112 -15.29 -9.46 -5.74
CA PRO A 112 -16.28 -8.81 -6.60
C PRO A 112 -17.55 -8.33 -5.88
N ARG A 113 -17.91 -8.96 -4.76
CA ARG A 113 -19.06 -8.57 -3.93
C ARG A 113 -18.91 -7.18 -3.31
N ASN A 114 -17.69 -6.72 -3.17
CA ASN A 114 -17.39 -5.38 -2.66
C ASN A 114 -17.32 -4.30 -3.74
N LYS A 115 -17.76 -4.56 -4.99
CA LYS A 115 -17.65 -3.63 -6.11
C LYS A 115 -18.27 -2.27 -5.81
N ASP A 116 -19.50 -2.23 -5.34
CA ASP A 116 -20.22 -0.97 -5.06
C ASP A 116 -19.58 -0.20 -3.90
N LYS A 117 -19.16 -0.91 -2.86
CA LYS A 117 -18.44 -0.31 -1.75
C LYS A 117 -17.08 0.24 -2.18
N ALA A 118 -16.36 -0.49 -3.03
CA ALA A 118 -15.09 -0.03 -3.58
C ALA A 118 -15.27 1.18 -4.50
N HIS A 119 -16.32 1.21 -5.32
CA HIS A 119 -16.67 2.37 -6.14
C HIS A 119 -16.88 3.61 -5.27
N LYS A 120 -17.75 3.54 -4.26
CA LYS A 120 -18.05 4.66 -3.36
C LYS A 120 -16.80 5.18 -2.64
N ILE A 121 -15.97 4.29 -2.10
CA ILE A 121 -14.81 4.70 -1.31
C ILE A 121 -13.66 5.18 -2.21
N ASN A 122 -13.37 4.46 -3.31
CA ASN A 122 -12.18 4.73 -4.11
C ASN A 122 -12.45 5.82 -5.17
N ILE A 123 -13.57 5.73 -5.91
CA ILE A 123 -13.85 6.62 -7.04
C ILE A 123 -14.55 7.89 -6.55
N GLU A 124 -15.68 7.78 -5.84
CA GLU A 124 -16.34 8.96 -5.30
C GLU A 124 -15.46 9.65 -4.25
N GLY A 125 -14.67 8.88 -3.48
CA GLY A 125 -13.69 9.43 -2.55
C GLY A 125 -12.63 10.27 -3.26
N ALA A 126 -12.11 9.85 -4.40
CA ALA A 126 -11.16 10.64 -5.19
C ALA A 126 -11.81 11.90 -5.77
N LYS A 127 -13.06 11.80 -6.26
CA LYS A 127 -13.83 12.95 -6.75
C LYS A 127 -14.03 13.99 -5.63
N ASN A 128 -14.51 13.56 -4.48
CA ASN A 128 -14.71 14.44 -3.34
C ASN A 128 -13.38 15.06 -2.86
N ALA A 129 -12.25 14.34 -2.97
CA ALA A 129 -10.93 14.86 -2.66
C ALA A 129 -10.49 15.97 -3.62
N THR A 130 -10.77 15.82 -4.93
CA THR A 130 -10.47 16.86 -5.92
C THR A 130 -11.36 18.09 -5.75
N GLU A 131 -12.65 17.91 -5.44
CA GLU A 131 -13.57 19.00 -5.15
C GLU A 131 -13.13 19.78 -3.90
N LEU A 132 -12.69 19.08 -2.86
CA LEU A 132 -12.22 19.72 -1.63
C LEU A 132 -10.88 20.46 -1.85
N ALA A 133 -9.95 19.87 -2.63
CA ALA A 133 -8.71 20.51 -3.00
C ALA A 133 -8.94 21.79 -3.82
N LEU A 134 -9.92 21.77 -4.72
CA LEU A 134 -10.34 22.94 -5.48
C LEU A 134 -10.94 24.00 -4.55
N LEU A 135 -11.86 23.61 -3.64
CA LEU A 135 -12.48 24.55 -2.68
C LEU A 135 -11.46 25.25 -1.78
N PHE A 136 -10.43 24.50 -1.33
CA PHE A 136 -9.37 25.03 -0.48
C PHE A 136 -8.24 25.70 -1.27
N ASN A 137 -8.20 25.52 -2.59
CA ASN A 137 -7.12 25.95 -3.49
C ASN A 137 -5.75 25.41 -3.08
N VAL A 138 -5.67 24.11 -2.78
CA VAL A 138 -4.46 23.44 -2.30
C VAL A 138 -4.06 22.26 -3.18
N GLU A 139 -2.85 21.73 -2.96
CA GLU A 139 -2.35 20.54 -3.63
C GLU A 139 -3.00 19.26 -3.11
N LEU A 140 -3.35 18.35 -4.03
CA LEU A 140 -3.83 17.01 -3.73
C LEU A 140 -2.71 15.98 -3.91
N HIS A 141 -2.29 15.35 -2.83
CA HIS A 141 -1.39 14.20 -2.81
C HIS A 141 -2.24 12.92 -2.80
N TYR A 142 -2.30 12.25 -3.94
CA TYR A 142 -3.19 11.09 -4.14
C TYR A 142 -2.41 9.78 -4.10
N LEU A 143 -2.77 8.88 -3.17
CA LEU A 143 -2.19 7.55 -3.07
C LEU A 143 -2.93 6.59 -4.00
N SER A 144 -2.31 6.26 -5.14
CA SER A 144 -2.76 5.26 -6.11
C SER A 144 -2.08 3.90 -5.88
N THR A 145 -1.80 3.16 -6.93
CA THR A 145 -1.02 1.90 -6.91
C THR A 145 -0.36 1.66 -8.26
N ALA A 146 0.80 1.03 -8.28
CA ALA A 146 1.45 0.60 -9.53
C ALA A 146 0.60 -0.43 -10.30
N TYR A 147 -0.29 -1.13 -9.60
CA TYR A 147 -1.11 -2.19 -10.19
C TYR A 147 -2.34 -1.71 -10.98
N ILE A 148 -2.53 -0.38 -11.16
CA ILE A 148 -3.44 0.12 -12.19
C ILE A 148 -2.97 -0.27 -13.61
N ALA A 149 -1.72 -0.69 -13.75
CA ALA A 149 -1.19 -1.28 -14.99
C ALA A 149 -1.95 -2.53 -15.45
N GLY A 150 -2.75 -3.16 -14.56
CA GLY A 150 -3.58 -4.32 -14.92
C GLY A 150 -2.75 -5.49 -15.47
N ASP A 151 -3.16 -6.04 -16.60
CA ASP A 151 -2.54 -7.21 -17.25
C ASP A 151 -1.38 -6.85 -18.21
N ARG A 152 -0.95 -5.59 -18.24
CA ARG A 152 0.18 -5.13 -19.07
C ARG A 152 1.47 -5.86 -18.71
N ARG A 153 2.35 -5.99 -19.71
CA ARG A 153 3.63 -6.70 -19.61
C ARG A 153 4.78 -5.79 -20.02
N GLY A 154 5.98 -6.18 -19.60
CA GLY A 154 7.20 -5.40 -19.88
C GLY A 154 7.35 -4.22 -18.94
N GLU A 155 8.01 -3.18 -19.40
CA GLU A 155 8.20 -1.94 -18.66
C GLU A 155 6.90 -1.15 -18.60
N ILE A 156 6.54 -0.73 -17.38
CA ILE A 156 5.43 0.17 -17.12
C ILE A 156 6.03 1.51 -16.68
N LYS A 157 5.78 2.57 -17.43
CA LYS A 157 6.31 3.90 -17.16
C LYS A 157 5.34 4.70 -16.30
N GLU A 158 5.86 5.74 -15.64
CA GLU A 158 5.09 6.57 -14.70
C GLU A 158 4.10 7.50 -15.42
N ASP A 159 4.43 7.93 -16.64
CA ASP A 159 3.59 8.77 -17.50
C ASP A 159 2.48 7.99 -18.23
N GLU A 160 2.64 6.68 -18.37
CA GLU A 160 1.63 5.81 -18.96
C GLU A 160 0.41 5.66 -18.05
N PHE A 161 -0.79 5.65 -18.63
CA PHE A 161 -2.02 5.55 -17.85
C PHE A 161 -3.05 4.61 -18.51
N ASP A 162 -3.79 5.06 -19.53
CA ASP A 162 -4.84 4.30 -20.22
C ASP A 162 -4.29 3.72 -21.53
N GLU A 163 -3.77 2.49 -21.44
CA GLU A 163 -3.14 1.78 -22.54
C GLU A 163 -4.01 0.58 -23.00
N GLY A 164 -5.31 0.61 -22.68
CA GLY A 164 -6.24 -0.45 -23.02
C GLY A 164 -6.11 -1.72 -22.16
N GLN A 165 -5.49 -1.62 -20.97
CA GLN A 165 -5.29 -2.75 -20.06
C GLN A 165 -6.60 -3.28 -19.46
N SER A 166 -6.63 -4.61 -19.23
CA SER A 166 -7.67 -5.26 -18.46
C SER A 166 -7.27 -5.38 -16.97
N PHE A 167 -8.25 -5.35 -16.09
CA PHE A 167 -8.01 -5.40 -14.65
C PHE A 167 -8.34 -6.77 -14.08
N ARG A 168 -7.47 -7.27 -13.22
CA ARG A 168 -7.59 -8.60 -12.61
C ARG A 168 -8.64 -8.66 -11.51
N ASN A 169 -8.94 -7.50 -10.88
CA ASN A 169 -9.86 -7.43 -9.74
C ASN A 169 -10.47 -6.03 -9.58
N VAL A 170 -11.43 -5.93 -8.66
CA VAL A 170 -12.16 -4.70 -8.34
C VAL A 170 -11.24 -3.59 -7.84
N TYR A 171 -10.19 -3.93 -7.08
CA TYR A 171 -9.25 -2.94 -6.54
C TYR A 171 -8.47 -2.23 -7.66
N GLU A 172 -7.84 -2.99 -8.56
CA GLU A 172 -7.10 -2.42 -9.69
C GLU A 172 -8.00 -1.50 -10.53
N LYS A 173 -9.21 -1.99 -10.89
CA LYS A 173 -10.17 -1.23 -11.67
C LYS A 173 -10.60 0.07 -10.98
N THR A 174 -11.00 0.00 -9.71
CA THR A 174 -11.49 1.18 -8.99
C THR A 174 -10.38 2.19 -8.69
N LYS A 175 -9.13 1.74 -8.50
CA LYS A 175 -7.97 2.64 -8.36
C LYS A 175 -7.60 3.32 -9.68
N PHE A 176 -7.70 2.62 -10.80
CA PHE A 176 -7.54 3.20 -12.12
C PHE A 176 -8.59 4.28 -12.40
N GLU A 177 -9.88 3.97 -12.21
CA GLU A 177 -10.96 4.94 -12.41
C GLU A 177 -10.83 6.16 -11.48
N ALA A 178 -10.42 5.94 -10.24
CA ALA A 178 -10.18 7.02 -9.29
C ALA A 178 -8.98 7.91 -9.70
N GLU A 179 -7.89 7.31 -10.20
CA GLU A 179 -6.75 8.07 -10.74
C GLU A 179 -7.14 8.87 -11.97
N LYS A 180 -8.02 8.33 -12.83
CA LYS A 180 -8.60 9.05 -13.98
C LYS A 180 -9.31 10.33 -13.55
N VAL A 181 -10.06 10.30 -12.45
CA VAL A 181 -10.71 11.48 -11.88
C VAL A 181 -9.68 12.54 -11.48
N VAL A 182 -8.60 12.14 -10.77
CA VAL A 182 -7.54 13.06 -10.34
C VAL A 182 -6.83 13.69 -11.53
N ARG A 183 -6.49 12.89 -12.57
CA ARG A 183 -5.85 13.37 -13.79
C ARG A 183 -6.74 14.35 -14.55
N SER A 184 -8.02 14.01 -14.74
CA SER A 184 -8.98 14.89 -15.40
C SER A 184 -9.20 16.22 -14.66
N TRP A 185 -9.04 16.23 -13.33
CA TRP A 185 -9.00 17.45 -12.55
C TRP A 185 -7.71 18.24 -12.81
N GLY A 186 -6.57 17.56 -12.92
CA GLY A 186 -5.29 18.16 -13.30
C GLY A 186 -5.32 18.85 -14.65
N ASP A 187 -5.96 18.21 -15.67
CA ASP A 187 -6.14 18.79 -17.02
C ASP A 187 -6.93 20.11 -17.00
N LYS A 188 -7.71 20.35 -15.94
CA LYS A 188 -8.45 21.59 -15.67
C LYS A 188 -7.70 22.58 -14.77
N GLY A 189 -6.39 22.38 -14.57
CA GLY A 189 -5.54 23.24 -13.75
C GLY A 189 -5.42 22.84 -12.28
N GLY A 190 -5.93 21.69 -11.89
CA GLY A 190 -5.75 21.14 -10.53
C GLY A 190 -4.30 20.79 -10.23
N ARG A 191 -3.83 21.11 -9.03
CA ARG A 191 -2.47 20.78 -8.60
C ARG A 191 -2.46 19.45 -7.85
N TYR A 192 -1.85 18.41 -8.43
CA TYR A 192 -1.80 17.09 -7.82
C TYR A 192 -0.40 16.47 -7.89
N ILE A 193 -0.18 15.47 -7.03
CA ILE A 193 0.92 14.50 -7.13
C ILE A 193 0.30 13.12 -6.91
N ILE A 194 0.55 12.19 -7.83
CA ILE A 194 0.07 10.82 -7.75
C ILE A 194 1.22 9.89 -7.35
N TYR A 195 1.00 9.08 -6.32
CA TYR A 195 1.94 8.07 -5.84
C TYR A 195 1.41 6.68 -6.13
N ARG A 196 2.17 5.86 -6.83
CA ARG A 196 1.84 4.48 -7.21
C ARG A 196 2.77 3.49 -6.52
N PRO A 197 2.53 3.15 -5.24
CA PRO A 197 3.33 2.12 -4.57
C PRO A 197 3.09 0.74 -5.18
N SER A 198 4.14 -0.11 -5.12
CA SER A 198 4.04 -1.54 -5.40
C SER A 198 3.47 -2.31 -4.21
N ILE A 199 3.85 -3.58 -3.98
CA ILE A 199 3.39 -4.34 -2.82
C ILE A 199 4.09 -3.81 -1.56
N VAL A 200 3.33 -3.11 -0.73
CA VAL A 200 3.86 -2.55 0.52
C VAL A 200 3.86 -3.61 1.61
N ILE A 201 5.03 -3.81 2.20
CA ILE A 201 5.24 -4.69 3.34
C ILE A 201 5.52 -3.89 4.62
N GLY A 202 5.69 -4.57 5.74
CA GLY A 202 5.96 -3.94 7.04
C GLY A 202 7.19 -3.04 7.05
N ASP A 203 7.32 -2.32 8.12
CA ASP A 203 8.46 -1.46 8.41
C ASP A 203 9.78 -2.24 8.37
N SER A 204 10.82 -1.65 7.81
CA SER A 204 12.08 -2.33 7.55
C SER A 204 12.83 -2.73 8.82
N GLU A 205 12.66 -1.98 9.92
CA GLU A 205 13.36 -2.20 11.18
C GLU A 205 12.58 -3.07 12.18
N THR A 206 11.26 -2.86 12.23
CA THR A 206 10.39 -3.51 13.23
C THR A 206 9.55 -4.65 12.67
N GLY A 207 9.36 -4.68 11.34
CA GLY A 207 8.42 -5.57 10.67
C GLY A 207 6.96 -5.17 10.83
N LEU A 208 6.66 -4.07 11.54
CA LEU A 208 5.31 -3.62 11.87
C LEU A 208 4.48 -3.41 10.62
N ALA A 209 3.32 -4.06 10.56
CA ALA A 209 2.32 -3.89 9.52
C ALA A 209 0.91 -3.91 10.13
N PHE A 210 -0.02 -3.21 9.52
CA PHE A 210 -1.42 -3.18 9.98
C PHE A 210 -2.36 -3.93 9.05
N SER A 211 -1.91 -4.26 7.84
CA SER A 211 -2.65 -5.07 6.89
C SER A 211 -1.77 -6.18 6.32
N PHE A 212 -2.32 -7.36 6.20
CA PHE A 212 -1.62 -8.57 5.77
C PHE A 212 -2.22 -9.11 4.47
N THR A 213 -2.28 -8.26 3.44
CA THR A 213 -2.75 -8.57 2.09
C THR A 213 -1.58 -8.82 1.12
N GLY A 214 -1.87 -9.11 -0.14
CA GLY A 214 -0.85 -9.30 -1.19
C GLY A 214 0.14 -10.41 -0.84
N TYR A 215 1.42 -10.07 -0.70
CA TYR A 215 2.49 -10.99 -0.35
C TYR A 215 2.22 -11.81 0.92
N TYR A 216 1.65 -11.18 1.93
CA TYR A 216 1.33 -11.85 3.19
C TYR A 216 0.32 -12.99 3.06
N MET A 217 -0.57 -12.95 2.07
CA MET A 217 -1.54 -14.03 1.87
C MET A 217 -0.87 -15.34 1.44
N VAL A 218 0.19 -15.24 0.60
CA VAL A 218 1.01 -16.41 0.21
C VAL A 218 1.81 -16.92 1.42
N ALA A 219 2.41 -16.01 2.18
CA ALA A 219 3.14 -16.36 3.40
C ALA A 219 2.22 -17.02 4.45
N LYS A 220 0.99 -16.50 4.63
CA LYS A 220 -0.05 -17.07 5.52
C LYS A 220 -0.41 -18.51 5.12
N PHE A 221 -0.49 -18.79 3.83
CA PHE A 221 -0.72 -20.16 3.35
C PHE A 221 0.39 -21.10 3.86
N PHE A 222 1.66 -20.78 3.65
CA PHE A 222 2.75 -21.60 4.16
C PHE A 222 2.75 -21.71 5.68
N TRP A 223 2.55 -20.62 6.40
CA TRP A 223 2.45 -20.64 7.86
C TRP A 223 1.33 -21.55 8.37
N ARG A 224 0.13 -21.46 7.75
CA ARG A 224 -1.04 -22.28 8.14
C ARG A 224 -0.78 -23.76 8.00
N TYR A 225 -0.10 -24.15 6.94
CA TYR A 225 0.24 -25.55 6.66
C TYR A 225 1.54 -26.01 7.33
N SER A 226 2.33 -25.11 7.92
CA SER A 226 3.60 -25.46 8.57
C SER A 226 3.43 -26.48 9.70
N LYS A 227 2.38 -26.38 10.51
CA LYS A 227 2.06 -27.32 11.57
C LYS A 227 1.72 -28.71 11.04
N PHE A 228 1.02 -28.79 9.91
CA PHE A 228 0.68 -30.04 9.25
C PHE A 228 1.95 -30.71 8.69
N PHE A 229 2.77 -29.99 7.99
CA PHE A 229 4.01 -30.53 7.42
C PHE A 229 5.02 -30.94 8.52
N LYS A 230 5.18 -30.15 9.58
CA LYS A 230 6.02 -30.53 10.73
C LYS A 230 5.55 -31.81 11.42
N ARG A 231 4.23 -32.02 11.51
CA ARG A 231 3.68 -33.28 12.05
C ARG A 231 3.97 -34.48 11.14
N MET A 232 4.10 -34.25 9.84
CA MET A 232 4.49 -35.28 8.89
C MET A 232 6.00 -35.56 8.90
N GLU A 233 6.87 -34.55 9.08
CA GLU A 233 8.31 -34.72 9.24
C GLU A 233 8.68 -35.67 10.40
N GLY A 234 7.98 -35.57 11.53
CA GLY A 234 8.16 -36.51 12.67
C GLY A 234 7.81 -37.95 12.38
N LYS A 235 7.20 -38.27 11.21
CA LYS A 235 6.83 -39.63 10.75
C LYS A 235 7.73 -40.16 9.63
N LYS A 236 8.95 -39.66 9.46
CA LYS A 236 9.94 -40.08 8.43
C LYS A 236 9.54 -39.83 6.97
N PHE A 237 8.56 -38.97 6.69
CA PHE A 237 8.22 -38.57 5.32
C PHE A 237 8.89 -37.24 4.97
N HIS A 238 10.04 -37.31 4.27
CA HIS A 238 10.78 -36.14 3.77
C HIS A 238 10.37 -35.84 2.32
N PHE A 239 9.12 -35.41 2.09
CA PHE A 239 8.76 -34.90 0.78
C PHE A 239 9.28 -33.48 0.60
N PRO A 240 10.08 -33.19 -0.44
CA PRO A 240 10.51 -31.82 -0.73
C PRO A 240 9.27 -31.00 -1.15
N ILE A 241 9.12 -29.79 -0.54
CA ILE A 241 8.17 -28.83 -1.04
C ILE A 241 8.74 -28.23 -2.32
N ILE A 242 8.13 -28.55 -3.45
CA ILE A 242 8.54 -28.04 -4.76
C ILE A 242 7.67 -26.84 -5.11
N ILE A 243 8.28 -25.67 -5.31
CA ILE A 243 7.58 -24.44 -5.69
C ILE A 243 8.02 -24.05 -7.09
N PRO A 244 7.12 -24.10 -8.08
CA PRO A 244 7.42 -23.61 -9.40
C PRO A 244 7.45 -22.06 -9.39
N VAL A 245 8.53 -21.49 -9.89
CA VAL A 245 8.74 -20.04 -10.00
C VAL A 245 9.34 -19.72 -11.36
N VAL A 246 8.89 -18.65 -11.99
CA VAL A 246 9.49 -18.20 -13.25
C VAL A 246 10.92 -17.74 -13.01
N LYS A 247 11.87 -18.24 -13.81
CA LYS A 247 13.31 -18.01 -13.63
C LYS A 247 13.69 -16.53 -13.57
N SER A 248 13.09 -15.71 -14.43
CA SER A 248 13.35 -14.27 -14.54
C SER A 248 12.48 -13.41 -13.60
N ALA A 249 11.47 -14.00 -12.98
CA ALA A 249 10.50 -13.24 -12.20
C ALA A 249 11.14 -12.54 -11.00
N THR A 250 10.79 -11.27 -10.85
CA THR A 250 11.06 -10.43 -9.67
C THR A 250 9.76 -10.11 -8.97
N LEU A 251 9.83 -9.87 -7.66
CA LEU A 251 8.69 -9.47 -6.87
C LEU A 251 8.95 -8.09 -6.29
N ASN A 252 8.23 -7.09 -6.80
CA ASN A 252 8.42 -5.74 -6.33
C ASN A 252 7.74 -5.54 -4.97
N LEU A 253 8.54 -5.70 -3.91
CA LEU A 253 8.20 -5.41 -2.53
C LEU A 253 8.87 -4.10 -2.12
N ILE A 254 8.17 -3.29 -1.34
CA ILE A 254 8.71 -2.07 -0.75
C ILE A 254 8.22 -1.95 0.69
N THR A 255 9.07 -1.50 1.60
CA THR A 255 8.71 -1.31 3.01
C THR A 255 7.91 -0.02 3.20
N VAL A 256 7.04 0.00 4.22
CA VAL A 256 6.14 1.16 4.45
C VAL A 256 6.91 2.43 4.80
N ASP A 257 7.99 2.32 5.54
CA ASP A 257 8.91 3.42 5.88
C ASP A 257 9.53 4.04 4.61
N ALA A 258 9.98 3.23 3.66
CA ALA A 258 10.49 3.69 2.37
C ALA A 258 9.40 4.37 1.51
N VAL A 259 8.17 3.84 1.52
CA VAL A 259 7.03 4.48 0.84
C VAL A 259 6.75 5.86 1.42
N VAL A 260 6.69 5.97 2.73
CA VAL A 260 6.38 7.20 3.43
C VAL A 260 7.48 8.25 3.27
N ASP A 261 8.75 7.84 3.33
CA ASP A 261 9.88 8.73 3.09
C ASP A 261 9.87 9.30 1.66
N ALA A 262 9.61 8.45 0.65
CA ALA A 262 9.45 8.90 -0.74
C ALA A 262 8.29 9.89 -0.92
N ILE A 263 7.11 9.57 -0.37
CA ILE A 263 5.93 10.45 -0.42
C ILE A 263 6.25 11.80 0.21
N TYR A 264 6.84 11.80 1.41
CA TYR A 264 7.21 13.02 2.10
C TYR A 264 8.20 13.85 1.26
N LYS A 265 9.32 13.29 0.84
CA LYS A 265 10.36 14.01 0.06
C LYS A 265 9.82 14.56 -1.26
N LEU A 266 9.06 13.77 -2.02
CA LEU A 266 8.42 14.22 -3.27
C LEU A 266 7.41 15.35 -3.00
N SER A 267 6.69 15.29 -1.89
CA SER A 267 5.71 16.33 -1.53
C SER A 267 6.32 17.69 -1.20
N GLN A 268 7.64 17.76 -0.97
CA GLN A 268 8.37 19.00 -0.71
C GLN A 268 8.92 19.64 -1.99
N LYS A 269 8.80 18.98 -3.15
CA LYS A 269 9.38 19.39 -4.41
C LYS A 269 8.31 19.96 -5.34
N THR A 270 8.47 21.23 -5.76
CA THR A 270 7.53 21.88 -6.69
C THR A 270 7.51 21.23 -8.06
N GLU A 271 8.65 20.67 -8.50
CA GLU A 271 8.77 19.89 -9.74
C GLU A 271 8.02 18.55 -9.72
N SER A 272 7.48 18.15 -8.56
CA SER A 272 6.61 16.98 -8.44
C SER A 272 5.15 17.27 -8.82
N ILE A 273 4.74 18.55 -8.83
CA ILE A 273 3.35 18.93 -9.12
C ILE A 273 2.98 18.55 -10.55
N GLY A 274 1.81 17.96 -10.73
CA GLY A 274 1.32 17.46 -12.02
C GLY A 274 1.91 16.12 -12.45
N ARG A 275 2.77 15.50 -11.61
CA ARG A 275 3.46 14.25 -11.96
C ARG A 275 2.90 13.05 -11.20
N THR A 276 3.19 11.89 -11.76
CA THR A 276 2.94 10.58 -11.18
C THR A 276 4.27 9.90 -10.91
N PHE A 277 4.38 9.23 -9.75
CA PHE A 277 5.59 8.54 -9.33
C PHE A 277 5.30 7.09 -8.96
N HIS A 278 6.09 6.16 -9.49
CA HIS A 278 6.12 4.80 -9.00
C HIS A 278 6.93 4.73 -7.71
N ILE A 279 6.28 4.45 -6.60
CA ILE A 279 6.97 4.22 -5.33
C ILE A 279 7.24 2.72 -5.19
N VAL A 280 8.32 2.31 -5.82
CA VAL A 280 8.66 0.89 -6.03
C VAL A 280 10.13 0.66 -5.70
N HIS A 281 10.52 -0.60 -5.50
CA HIS A 281 11.93 -0.93 -5.37
C HIS A 281 12.58 -0.99 -6.76
N PRO A 282 13.60 -0.16 -7.08
CA PRO A 282 14.21 -0.13 -8.42
C PRO A 282 14.94 -1.42 -8.77
N ASN A 283 15.45 -2.14 -7.76
CA ASN A 283 16.12 -3.44 -7.90
C ASN A 283 15.35 -4.51 -7.11
N PRO A 284 14.15 -4.93 -7.55
CA PRO A 284 13.32 -5.85 -6.81
C PRO A 284 13.98 -7.24 -6.72
N PRO A 285 13.88 -7.93 -5.57
CA PRO A 285 14.44 -9.26 -5.41
C PRO A 285 13.77 -10.27 -6.34
N LYS A 286 14.49 -11.33 -6.69
CA LYS A 286 13.92 -12.46 -7.44
C LYS A 286 12.80 -13.12 -6.62
N THR A 287 11.69 -13.46 -7.28
CA THR A 287 10.56 -14.15 -6.65
C THR A 287 11.01 -15.46 -5.96
N SER A 288 11.96 -16.18 -6.57
CA SER A 288 12.55 -17.39 -5.99
C SER A 288 13.28 -17.14 -4.66
N PHE A 289 14.02 -16.03 -4.55
CA PHE A 289 14.70 -15.60 -3.33
C PHE A 289 13.68 -15.28 -2.22
N VAL A 290 12.64 -14.50 -2.54
CA VAL A 290 11.60 -14.13 -1.58
C VAL A 290 10.87 -15.38 -1.07
N PHE A 291 10.42 -16.27 -1.94
CA PHE A 291 9.69 -17.47 -1.53
C PHE A 291 10.55 -18.42 -0.71
N LYS A 292 11.78 -18.69 -1.13
CA LYS A 292 12.71 -19.56 -0.38
C LYS A 292 12.88 -19.06 1.06
N ASN A 293 13.20 -17.78 1.22
CA ASN A 293 13.42 -17.19 2.55
C ASN A 293 12.14 -17.11 3.38
N SER A 294 10.99 -16.78 2.75
CA SER A 294 9.70 -16.77 3.43
C SER A 294 9.34 -18.12 4.05
N ILE A 295 9.59 -19.19 3.33
CA ILE A 295 9.27 -20.54 3.78
C ILE A 295 10.23 -21.00 4.86
N ASN A 296 11.50 -20.63 4.77
CA ASN A 296 12.51 -20.90 5.80
C ASN A 296 12.13 -20.29 7.15
N VAL A 297 11.51 -19.07 7.16
CA VAL A 297 11.02 -18.42 8.40
C VAL A 297 10.00 -19.29 9.14
N PHE A 298 9.24 -20.12 8.44
CA PHE A 298 8.26 -21.03 9.06
C PHE A 298 8.84 -22.40 9.44
N GLY A 299 10.16 -22.58 9.23
CA GLY A 299 10.91 -23.76 9.68
C GLY A 299 10.82 -24.94 8.74
N PHE A 300 10.66 -24.67 7.43
CA PHE A 300 10.81 -25.71 6.41
C PHE A 300 12.26 -25.76 5.94
N SER A 301 12.93 -26.88 6.13
CA SER A 301 14.33 -27.08 5.74
C SER A 301 14.49 -27.71 4.33
N ASN A 302 13.48 -28.40 3.85
CA ASN A 302 13.53 -29.14 2.59
C ASN A 302 12.67 -28.50 1.50
N VAL A 303 12.96 -27.24 1.16
CA VAL A 303 12.26 -26.52 0.09
C VAL A 303 13.13 -26.50 -1.17
N LYS A 304 12.59 -27.03 -2.26
CA LYS A 304 13.19 -26.95 -3.60
C LYS A 304 12.42 -25.94 -4.44
N ILE A 305 13.12 -24.93 -4.93
CA ILE A 305 12.56 -24.02 -5.94
C ILE A 305 12.78 -24.65 -7.31
N TRP A 306 11.69 -24.87 -8.02
CA TRP A 306 11.72 -25.34 -9.40
C TRP A 306 11.57 -24.14 -10.35
N LEU A 307 12.67 -23.78 -10.99
CA LEU A 307 12.67 -22.67 -11.95
C LEU A 307 12.06 -23.14 -13.27
N VAL A 308 10.93 -22.56 -13.62
CA VAL A 308 10.17 -22.93 -14.82
C VAL A 308 9.97 -21.73 -15.76
N PRO A 309 9.77 -21.96 -17.07
CA PRO A 309 9.25 -20.93 -17.96
C PRO A 309 7.81 -20.53 -17.59
N LEU A 310 7.41 -19.32 -17.96
CA LEU A 310 6.09 -18.77 -17.60
C LEU A 310 4.92 -19.66 -18.08
N TYR A 311 5.03 -20.25 -19.28
CA TYR A 311 3.97 -21.12 -19.81
C TYR A 311 3.79 -22.41 -18.98
N ILE A 312 4.87 -22.96 -18.42
CA ILE A 312 4.81 -24.11 -17.50
C ILE A 312 4.13 -23.72 -16.19
N LEU A 313 4.47 -22.56 -15.63
CA LEU A 313 3.81 -22.06 -14.42
C LEU A 313 2.30 -21.90 -14.64
N ARG A 314 1.89 -21.35 -15.78
CA ARG A 314 0.48 -21.21 -16.15
C ARG A 314 -0.22 -22.55 -16.32
N LEU A 315 0.44 -23.52 -16.95
CA LEU A 315 -0.08 -24.88 -17.09
C LEU A 315 -0.29 -25.54 -15.72
N ILE A 316 0.70 -25.45 -14.81
CA ILE A 316 0.59 -25.98 -13.44
C ILE A 316 -0.55 -25.30 -12.68
N ALA A 317 -0.67 -23.98 -12.78
CA ALA A 317 -1.74 -23.22 -12.16
C ALA A 317 -3.12 -23.64 -12.71
N TRP A 318 -3.24 -23.86 -14.02
CA TRP A 318 -4.47 -24.32 -14.67
C TRP A 318 -4.85 -25.75 -14.21
N ILE A 319 -3.86 -26.69 -14.18
CA ILE A 319 -4.10 -28.05 -13.67
C ILE A 319 -4.55 -28.00 -12.21
N GLY A 320 -3.89 -27.23 -11.35
CA GLY A 320 -4.26 -27.05 -9.95
C GLY A 320 -5.67 -26.44 -9.79
N TRP A 321 -6.02 -25.48 -10.64
CA TRP A 321 -7.36 -24.90 -10.70
C TRP A 321 -8.40 -25.95 -11.12
N ALA A 322 -8.15 -26.72 -12.17
CA ALA A 322 -9.05 -27.79 -12.64
C ALA A 322 -9.24 -28.90 -11.58
N LEU A 323 -8.14 -29.40 -11.00
CA LEU A 323 -8.20 -30.43 -9.94
C LEU A 323 -8.92 -29.94 -8.67
N SER A 324 -8.90 -28.63 -8.40
CA SER A 324 -9.58 -28.08 -7.23
C SER A 324 -11.12 -28.20 -7.27
N PHE A 325 -11.72 -28.49 -8.44
CA PHE A 325 -13.15 -28.83 -8.54
C PHE A 325 -13.49 -30.17 -7.90
N LEU A 326 -12.50 -31.09 -7.80
CA LEU A 326 -12.68 -32.39 -7.16
C LEU A 326 -12.75 -32.30 -5.62
N PHE A 327 -12.35 -31.16 -5.03
CA PHE A 327 -12.28 -30.94 -3.58
C PHE A 327 -13.14 -29.74 -3.17
N ALA A 328 -14.46 -29.89 -3.16
CA ALA A 328 -15.44 -28.80 -3.09
C ALA A 328 -15.25 -27.79 -1.94
N ARG A 329 -14.80 -28.20 -0.74
CA ARG A 329 -14.61 -27.28 0.42
C ARG A 329 -13.26 -26.55 0.44
N ILE A 330 -12.18 -27.20 0.02
CA ILE A 330 -10.83 -26.63 -0.01
C ILE A 330 -10.62 -25.89 -1.35
N GLY A 331 -11.26 -26.39 -2.41
CA GLY A 331 -11.06 -25.95 -3.78
C GLY A 331 -11.51 -24.51 -4.05
N TYR A 332 -12.58 -24.01 -3.48
CA TYR A 332 -13.07 -22.64 -3.75
C TYR A 332 -12.07 -21.57 -3.26
N SER A 333 -11.62 -21.68 -2.02
CA SER A 333 -10.65 -20.74 -1.45
C SER A 333 -9.30 -20.82 -2.17
N PHE A 334 -8.85 -22.01 -2.54
CA PHE A 334 -7.61 -22.25 -3.27
C PHE A 334 -7.66 -21.66 -4.69
N ARG A 335 -8.75 -21.91 -5.44
CA ARG A 335 -8.96 -21.33 -6.78
C ARG A 335 -8.92 -19.82 -6.77
N GLN A 336 -9.63 -19.20 -5.83
CA GLN A 336 -9.68 -17.76 -5.69
C GLN A 336 -8.29 -17.18 -5.40
N GLN A 337 -7.51 -17.84 -4.56
CA GLN A 337 -6.14 -17.39 -4.25
C GLN A 337 -5.20 -17.54 -5.45
N ILE A 338 -5.22 -18.68 -6.16
CA ILE A 338 -4.39 -18.87 -7.36
C ILE A 338 -4.71 -17.82 -8.42
N SER A 339 -5.97 -17.68 -8.79
CA SER A 339 -6.38 -16.74 -9.84
C SER A 339 -6.08 -15.28 -9.47
N THR A 340 -6.17 -14.94 -8.18
CA THR A 340 -5.95 -13.58 -7.70
C THR A 340 -4.46 -13.23 -7.57
N TYR A 341 -3.63 -14.15 -7.04
CA TYR A 341 -2.26 -13.79 -6.64
C TYR A 341 -1.17 -14.24 -7.61
N VAL A 342 -1.35 -15.36 -8.33
CA VAL A 342 -0.32 -15.85 -9.28
C VAL A 342 0.11 -14.80 -10.31
N PRO A 343 -0.78 -13.98 -10.89
CA PRO A 343 -0.38 -12.96 -11.84
C PRO A 343 0.55 -11.87 -11.28
N TYR A 344 0.59 -11.67 -9.97
CA TYR A 344 1.50 -10.71 -9.33
C TYR A 344 2.92 -11.26 -9.11
N PHE A 345 3.10 -12.58 -9.26
CA PHE A 345 4.36 -13.26 -9.00
C PHE A 345 5.01 -13.82 -10.27
N ASP A 346 4.38 -13.64 -11.45
CA ASP A 346 4.86 -14.20 -12.70
C ASP A 346 5.99 -13.38 -13.34
N GLY A 347 6.25 -12.17 -12.84
CA GLY A 347 7.34 -11.31 -13.32
C GLY A 347 7.12 -10.79 -14.74
N SER A 348 5.87 -10.78 -15.21
CA SER A 348 5.55 -10.33 -16.57
C SER A 348 5.64 -8.81 -16.75
N SER A 349 5.59 -8.03 -15.69
CA SER A 349 5.68 -6.56 -15.69
C SER A 349 6.71 -6.06 -14.67
N TYR A 350 7.38 -4.96 -15.00
CA TYR A 350 8.27 -4.24 -14.11
C TYR A 350 8.02 -2.73 -14.22
N PHE A 351 8.22 -2.02 -13.12
CA PHE A 351 7.85 -0.61 -12.99
C PHE A 351 9.09 0.28 -13.10
N SER A 352 9.02 1.32 -13.94
CA SER A 352 10.05 2.35 -14.02
C SER A 352 10.15 3.11 -12.70
N TYR A 353 11.37 3.48 -12.32
CA TYR A 353 11.68 4.30 -11.13
C TYR A 353 12.28 5.65 -11.53
N LYS A 354 12.19 5.99 -12.82
CA LYS A 354 12.89 7.13 -13.41
C LYS A 354 12.45 8.47 -12.80
N GLY A 355 11.15 8.67 -12.63
CA GLY A 355 10.60 9.93 -12.11
C GLY A 355 11.06 10.25 -10.69
N VAL A 356 11.12 9.25 -9.81
CA VAL A 356 11.68 9.43 -8.45
C VAL A 356 13.16 9.79 -8.51
N GLY A 357 13.94 9.10 -9.34
CA GLY A 357 15.36 9.39 -9.53
C GLY A 357 15.63 10.80 -10.08
N GLU A 358 14.80 11.30 -11.00
CA GLU A 358 14.89 12.65 -11.54
C GLU A 358 14.69 13.74 -10.48
N VAL A 359 13.72 13.54 -9.56
CA VAL A 359 13.35 14.56 -8.56
C VAL A 359 14.16 14.45 -7.28
N LEU A 360 14.42 13.25 -6.81
CA LEU A 360 15.15 13.02 -5.55
C LEU A 360 16.63 12.71 -5.72
N GLY A 361 17.08 12.55 -6.97
CA GLY A 361 18.43 12.12 -7.31
C GLY A 361 18.55 10.60 -7.47
N ASN A 362 19.39 10.17 -8.39
CA ASN A 362 19.59 8.74 -8.69
C ASN A 362 20.17 7.92 -7.52
N SER A 363 20.77 8.59 -6.54
CA SER A 363 21.28 7.98 -5.30
C SER A 363 20.17 7.72 -4.26
N TYR A 364 18.98 8.27 -4.45
CA TYR A 364 17.86 8.00 -3.57
C TYR A 364 17.30 6.60 -3.86
N LEU A 365 17.60 5.64 -2.99
CA LEU A 365 17.18 4.25 -3.12
C LEU A 365 16.56 3.78 -1.80
N PRO A 366 15.44 3.03 -1.87
CA PRO A 366 14.91 2.35 -0.69
C PRO A 366 15.89 1.25 -0.22
N ALA A 367 15.85 0.94 1.08
CA ALA A 367 16.65 -0.16 1.63
C ALA A 367 16.35 -1.48 0.91
N PRO A 368 17.36 -2.34 0.69
CA PRO A 368 17.17 -3.61 -0.02
C PRO A 368 16.25 -4.56 0.77
N ILE A 369 15.46 -5.32 0.05
CA ILE A 369 14.62 -6.40 0.63
C ILE A 369 15.48 -7.65 0.79
N ASP A 370 16.24 -7.72 1.86
CA ASP A 370 17.13 -8.82 2.20
C ASP A 370 16.43 -9.91 3.06
N VAL A 371 17.23 -10.88 3.53
CA VAL A 371 16.73 -11.98 4.36
C VAL A 371 16.21 -11.48 5.71
N ASP A 372 16.85 -10.47 6.28
CA ASP A 372 16.51 -9.96 7.61
C ASP A 372 15.21 -9.16 7.57
N VAL A 373 15.00 -8.35 6.54
CA VAL A 373 13.71 -7.66 6.30
C VAL A 373 12.58 -8.68 6.11
N ILE A 374 12.77 -9.70 5.23
CA ILE A 374 11.79 -10.77 5.03
C ILE A 374 11.47 -11.48 6.35
N LYS A 375 12.49 -11.79 7.14
CA LYS A 375 12.33 -12.45 8.44
C LYS A 375 11.53 -11.58 9.41
N ARG A 376 11.89 -10.31 9.58
CA ARG A 376 11.20 -9.38 10.49
C ARG A 376 9.73 -9.23 10.15
N VAL A 377 9.40 -8.90 8.91
CA VAL A 377 8.01 -8.68 8.49
C VAL A 377 7.14 -9.94 8.62
N LEU A 378 7.73 -11.12 8.39
CA LEU A 378 7.00 -12.39 8.52
C LEU A 378 6.86 -12.86 9.97
N LEU A 379 7.86 -12.63 10.82
CA LEU A 379 7.74 -12.92 12.25
C LEU A 379 6.66 -12.03 12.87
N TYR A 380 6.67 -10.73 12.59
CA TYR A 380 5.61 -9.81 13.03
C TYR A 380 4.22 -10.26 12.54
N ALA A 381 4.09 -10.61 11.27
CA ALA A 381 2.84 -11.12 10.71
C ALA A 381 2.37 -12.42 11.38
N LYS A 382 3.30 -13.33 11.69
CA LYS A 382 3.04 -14.60 12.39
C LYS A 382 2.56 -14.37 13.82
N GLU A 383 3.18 -13.47 14.58
CA GLU A 383 2.78 -13.09 15.94
C GLU A 383 1.35 -12.52 15.95
N ASN A 384 0.99 -11.73 14.95
CA ASN A 384 -0.34 -11.19 14.75
C ASN A 384 -1.28 -12.15 13.98
N LYS A 385 -0.91 -13.44 13.82
CA LYS A 385 -1.70 -14.49 13.15
C LYS A 385 -2.15 -14.12 11.74
N PHE A 386 -1.41 -13.26 11.06
CA PHE A 386 -1.78 -12.72 9.74
C PHE A 386 -3.21 -12.16 9.70
N SER A 387 -3.64 -11.56 10.78
CA SER A 387 -4.96 -10.91 10.89
C SER A 387 -4.77 -9.41 10.89
N ASP A 388 -5.52 -8.71 10.04
CA ASP A 388 -5.45 -7.26 10.02
C ASP A 388 -5.74 -6.68 11.40
N ILE A 389 -4.89 -5.78 11.84
CA ILE A 389 -5.01 -5.12 13.13
C ILE A 389 -6.11 -4.08 13.00
N LYS A 390 -7.32 -4.47 13.42
CA LYS A 390 -8.49 -3.59 13.46
C LYS A 390 -8.32 -2.53 14.54
N ASN A 391 -8.89 -1.39 14.26
CA ASN A 391 -9.01 -0.29 15.24
C ASN A 391 -10.22 -0.50 16.12
#